data_80801c273b9e1414b0140558fd58782f
#
_entry.id   80801c273b9e1414b0140558fd58782f
#
_cell.length_a   1.000
_cell.length_b   1.000
_cell.length_c   1.000
_cell.angle_alpha   90.00
_cell.angle_beta   90.00
_cell.angle_gamma   90.00
#
_symmetry.space_group_name_H-M   'P 1'
#
loop_
_entity.id
_entity.type
_entity.pdbx_description
1 polymer ?
#
loop_
_entity_poly.entity_id
_entity_poly.type
_entity_poly.pdbx_seq_one_letter_code
_entity_poly.pdbx_strand_id
1 'polypeptide(L)'
;KYDAPLRVSPVSRKRRTAAAKPWSVSTNASTLRQRGGRGLRCGAMAAHSAIMKDVVAKYKYVSPFFTCNAIKSEVDGALGAFGAWLLKPYNDKPGFTGQNTTDIYEVRKIAGLAMDNDMQLCVHAIGDRANKVVLDIYEGMAEMHPEKKDLRWRIEHAQHLAVEDIPRFAKSGIIASMQGVHCTSDAPFVVKRLGMERARTGAYAWRSLLKKGVHIANGTDAPVEDVDPIRNFYATVTRKREDSRVPFFLNNV
;
A
#
# COMPACT_ATOMS: atom_id res chain seq x y z
N LYS A 1 35.28 -19.36 8.05
CA LYS A 1 35.05 -20.80 7.83
C LYS A 1 33.61 -21.13 8.24
N TYR A 2 32.65 -21.00 7.33
CA TYR A 2 31.34 -21.65 7.40
C TYR A 2 30.91 -21.87 5.95
N ASP A 3 31.37 -23.00 5.39
CA ASP A 3 30.78 -23.61 4.20
C ASP A 3 29.89 -24.75 4.67
N ALA A 4 28.60 -24.63 4.42
CA ALA A 4 27.70 -25.77 4.39
C ALA A 4 26.63 -25.52 3.30
N PRO A 5 26.48 -26.42 2.32
CA PRO A 5 25.53 -26.24 1.23
C PRO A 5 24.10 -26.56 1.70
N LEU A 6 23.17 -25.66 1.42
CA LEU A 6 21.75 -25.85 1.59
C LEU A 6 21.26 -26.96 0.63
N ARG A 7 20.86 -28.10 1.18
CA ARG A 7 20.15 -29.14 0.45
C ARG A 7 18.71 -28.69 0.16
N VAL A 8 18.41 -28.44 -1.10
CA VAL A 8 17.05 -28.26 -1.58
C VAL A 8 16.46 -29.64 -1.84
N SER A 9 15.45 -30.03 -1.07
CA SER A 9 14.65 -31.24 -1.32
C SER A 9 13.60 -30.97 -2.40
N PRO A 10 13.32 -31.91 -3.32
CA PRO A 10 12.35 -31.71 -4.37
C PRO A 10 10.91 -31.74 -3.81
N VAL A 11 10.20 -30.61 -3.94
CA VAL A 11 8.78 -30.53 -3.61
C VAL A 11 7.97 -31.21 -4.71
N SER A 12 7.36 -32.34 -4.40
CA SER A 12 6.43 -33.05 -5.27
C SER A 12 5.20 -32.19 -5.57
N ARG A 13 4.97 -31.90 -6.86
CA ARG A 13 3.74 -31.24 -7.34
C ARG A 13 2.53 -32.19 -7.15
N LYS A 14 1.84 -32.10 -6.07
CA LYS A 14 0.44 -32.53 -5.97
C LYS A 14 -0.44 -31.28 -6.19
N ARG A 15 -1.12 -31.22 -7.32
CA ARG A 15 -2.22 -30.29 -7.56
C ARG A 15 -3.30 -30.58 -6.51
N ARG A 16 -3.33 -29.76 -5.48
CA ARG A 16 -4.52 -29.63 -4.63
C ARG A 16 -5.26 -28.41 -5.14
N THR A 17 -6.48 -28.62 -5.60
CA THR A 17 -7.49 -27.55 -5.70
C THR A 17 -7.59 -26.91 -4.34
N ALA A 18 -6.96 -25.75 -4.20
CA ALA A 18 -7.02 -24.99 -2.96
C ALA A 18 -8.41 -24.39 -2.87
N ALA A 19 -9.25 -24.98 -2.03
CA ALA A 19 -10.37 -24.27 -1.46
C ALA A 19 -9.80 -22.98 -0.83
N ALA A 20 -10.37 -21.83 -1.20
CA ALA A 20 -9.97 -20.54 -0.67
C ALA A 20 -9.94 -20.63 0.86
N LYS A 21 -8.75 -20.46 1.45
CA LYS A 21 -8.63 -20.40 2.91
C LYS A 21 -9.43 -19.20 3.39
N PRO A 22 -10.32 -19.36 4.37
CA PRO A 22 -10.92 -18.21 5.03
C PRO A 22 -9.77 -17.42 5.67
N TRP A 23 -9.70 -16.19 5.33
CA TRP A 23 -8.78 -15.16 5.71
C TRP A 23 -8.56 -14.98 7.20
N SER A 24 -7.35 -14.60 7.56
CA SER A 24 -7.00 -14.20 8.92
C SER A 24 -7.39 -12.74 9.13
N VAL A 25 -8.46 -12.49 9.86
CA VAL A 25 -8.56 -11.24 10.61
C VAL A 25 -7.38 -11.24 11.56
N SER A 26 -6.51 -10.25 11.51
CA SER A 26 -5.43 -10.12 12.47
C SER A 26 -6.04 -10.11 13.88
N THR A 27 -5.91 -11.22 14.60
CA THR A 27 -6.51 -11.46 15.92
C THR A 27 -5.89 -10.63 17.04
N ASN A 28 -4.92 -9.76 16.73
CA ASN A 28 -4.31 -8.86 17.70
C ASN A 28 -5.27 -7.77 18.23
N ALA A 29 -6.39 -7.52 17.54
CA ALA A 29 -7.41 -6.57 17.99
C ALA A 29 -8.11 -6.97 19.30
N SER A 30 -8.31 -8.27 19.55
CA SER A 30 -8.96 -8.76 20.77
C SER A 30 -8.08 -8.62 22.01
N THR A 31 -6.77 -8.75 21.86
CA THR A 31 -5.81 -8.66 22.97
C THR A 31 -5.57 -7.20 23.40
N LEU A 32 -5.67 -6.25 22.48
CA LEU A 32 -5.53 -4.83 22.75
C LEU A 32 -6.76 -4.20 23.42
N ARG A 33 -7.93 -4.78 23.25
CA ARG A 33 -9.18 -4.37 23.92
C ARG A 33 -9.07 -4.47 25.46
N GLN A 34 -8.26 -5.38 25.99
CA GLN A 34 -8.08 -5.58 27.43
C GLN A 34 -7.07 -4.62 28.10
N ARG A 35 -6.30 -3.86 27.32
CA ARG A 35 -5.20 -3.03 27.88
C ARG A 35 -5.42 -1.52 27.86
N GLY A 36 -6.65 -1.03 27.67
CA GLY A 36 -6.96 0.40 27.81
C GLY A 36 -6.21 1.35 26.85
N GLY A 37 -5.80 0.86 25.69
CA GLY A 37 -5.05 1.63 24.70
C GLY A 37 -5.93 2.61 23.92
N ARG A 38 -5.37 3.77 23.62
CA ARG A 38 -6.00 4.81 22.79
C ARG A 38 -6.27 4.26 21.38
N GLY A 39 -7.49 4.49 20.92
CA GLY A 39 -8.08 4.19 19.62
C GLY A 39 -7.28 3.38 18.58
N LEU A 40 -7.53 2.07 18.49
CA LEU A 40 -6.99 1.22 17.43
C LEU A 40 -7.90 1.27 16.19
N ARG A 41 -7.31 1.48 15.02
CA ARG A 41 -8.02 1.35 13.74
C ARG A 41 -7.65 0.04 13.08
N CYS A 42 -8.66 -0.73 12.69
CA CYS A 42 -8.52 -2.02 12.04
C CYS A 42 -9.07 -1.95 10.60
N GLY A 43 -8.37 -2.57 9.66
CA GLY A 43 -8.85 -2.80 8.30
C GLY A 43 -9.03 -4.29 8.05
N ALA A 44 -10.07 -4.65 7.30
CA ALA A 44 -10.29 -6.03 6.86
C ALA A 44 -9.74 -6.22 5.44
N MET A 45 -8.98 -7.30 5.21
CA MET A 45 -8.47 -7.67 3.88
C MET A 45 -9.58 -8.29 3.03
N ALA A 46 -9.77 -7.78 1.81
CA ALA A 46 -10.73 -8.32 0.86
C ALA A 46 -10.04 -9.04 -0.28
N ALA A 47 -10.31 -10.33 -0.42
CA ALA A 47 -9.93 -11.08 -1.61
C ALA A 47 -11.00 -11.00 -2.71
N HIS A 48 -12.28 -10.92 -2.34
CA HIS A 48 -13.42 -10.93 -3.26
C HIS A 48 -14.59 -10.10 -2.74
N SER A 49 -15.22 -9.29 -3.61
CA SER A 49 -16.36 -8.44 -3.28
C SER A 49 -17.56 -9.21 -2.70
N ALA A 50 -17.81 -10.44 -3.16
CA ALA A 50 -18.88 -11.28 -2.65
C ALA A 50 -18.73 -11.62 -1.15
N ILE A 51 -17.50 -11.89 -0.71
CA ILE A 51 -17.19 -12.19 0.69
C ILE A 51 -17.26 -10.91 1.54
N MET A 52 -16.92 -9.77 0.95
CA MET A 52 -16.86 -8.50 1.66
C MET A 52 -18.19 -8.02 2.18
N LYS A 53 -19.31 -8.34 1.52
CA LYS A 53 -20.66 -7.98 2.02
C LYS A 53 -20.91 -8.53 3.41
N ASP A 54 -20.62 -9.82 3.60
CA ASP A 54 -20.81 -10.49 4.89
C ASP A 54 -19.85 -9.95 5.96
N VAL A 55 -18.64 -9.61 5.53
CA VAL A 55 -17.62 -9.07 6.42
C VAL A 55 -17.96 -7.67 6.89
N VAL A 56 -18.37 -6.79 6.00
CA VAL A 56 -18.80 -5.44 6.37
C VAL A 56 -19.97 -5.49 7.35
N ALA A 57 -20.97 -6.31 7.07
CA ALA A 57 -22.12 -6.48 7.94
C ALA A 57 -21.75 -6.97 9.35
N LYS A 58 -20.76 -7.88 9.44
CA LYS A 58 -20.36 -8.53 10.69
C LYS A 58 -19.32 -7.76 11.50
N TYR A 59 -18.39 -7.05 10.84
CA TYR A 59 -17.18 -6.53 11.49
C TYR A 59 -17.06 -5.01 11.48
N LYS A 60 -17.96 -4.28 10.78
CA LYS A 60 -17.98 -2.82 10.91
C LYS A 60 -18.31 -2.46 12.35
N TYR A 61 -17.38 -1.78 13.00
CA TYR A 61 -17.53 -1.40 14.40
C TYR A 61 -16.86 -0.05 14.66
N VAL A 62 -17.53 0.82 15.37
CA VAL A 62 -17.02 2.15 15.75
C VAL A 62 -17.33 2.41 17.22
N SER A 63 -16.30 2.73 17.99
CA SER A 63 -16.41 3.18 19.37
C SER A 63 -15.32 4.21 19.69
N PRO A 64 -15.38 4.90 20.83
CA PRO A 64 -14.34 5.84 21.22
C PRO A 64 -12.93 5.22 21.33
N PHE A 65 -12.84 3.91 21.61
CA PHE A 65 -11.58 3.22 21.87
C PHE A 65 -11.14 2.28 20.76
N PHE A 66 -12.06 1.87 19.90
CA PHE A 66 -11.78 0.91 18.83
C PHE A 66 -12.65 1.19 17.61
N THR A 67 -12.02 1.27 16.44
CA THR A 67 -12.71 1.46 15.17
C THR A 67 -12.24 0.41 14.18
N CYS A 68 -13.19 -0.32 13.60
CA CYS A 68 -13.00 -1.22 12.46
C CYS A 68 -13.99 -0.82 11.36
N ASN A 69 -13.61 0.15 10.53
CA ASN A 69 -14.43 0.68 9.45
C ASN A 69 -13.65 0.90 8.15
N ALA A 70 -12.63 0.09 7.91
CA ALA A 70 -11.84 0.17 6.69
C ALA A 70 -11.78 -1.17 5.97
N ILE A 71 -11.84 -1.13 4.64
CA ILE A 71 -11.62 -2.27 3.76
C ILE A 71 -10.22 -2.15 3.17
N LYS A 72 -9.43 -3.24 3.19
CA LYS A 72 -8.12 -3.31 2.53
C LYS A 72 -8.21 -4.18 1.28
N SER A 73 -7.72 -3.65 0.17
CA SER A 73 -7.53 -4.38 -1.09
C SER A 73 -6.13 -4.13 -1.64
N GLU A 74 -5.80 -4.75 -2.76
CA GLU A 74 -4.52 -4.58 -3.43
C GLU A 74 -4.69 -4.57 -4.94
N VAL A 75 -3.80 -3.88 -5.65
CA VAL A 75 -3.80 -3.83 -7.13
C VAL A 75 -2.55 -4.47 -7.70
N ASP A 76 -1.41 -4.30 -7.08
CA ASP A 76 -0.13 -4.84 -7.57
C ASP A 76 0.74 -5.39 -6.43
N GLY A 77 2.01 -5.65 -6.71
CA GLY A 77 2.97 -6.19 -5.77
C GLY A 77 4.24 -5.32 -5.67
N ALA A 78 5.25 -5.84 -4.97
CA ALA A 78 6.48 -5.12 -4.64
C ALA A 78 7.38 -4.85 -5.85
N LEU A 79 8.06 -3.68 -5.87
CA LEU A 79 8.99 -3.28 -6.92
C LEU A 79 10.18 -4.24 -7.03
N GLY A 80 10.77 -4.64 -5.91
CA GLY A 80 11.95 -5.49 -5.87
C GLY A 80 11.76 -6.83 -6.56
N ALA A 81 10.57 -7.43 -6.41
CA ALA A 81 10.18 -8.70 -7.01
C ALA A 81 9.57 -8.57 -8.41
N PHE A 82 9.64 -7.40 -9.06
CA PHE A 82 9.00 -7.09 -10.33
C PHE A 82 7.46 -7.20 -10.30
N GLY A 83 6.86 -7.10 -9.12
CA GLY A 83 5.41 -7.17 -8.93
C GLY A 83 4.71 -5.83 -9.10
N ALA A 84 5.39 -4.71 -8.95
CA ALA A 84 4.82 -3.39 -9.13
C ALA A 84 4.37 -3.16 -10.57
N TRP A 85 3.14 -2.68 -10.75
CA TRP A 85 2.57 -2.46 -12.08
C TRP A 85 2.89 -1.06 -12.57
N LEU A 86 3.72 -0.99 -13.62
CA LEU A 86 4.32 0.25 -14.11
C LEU A 86 3.71 0.73 -15.43
N LEU A 87 3.71 2.04 -15.67
CA LEU A 87 3.32 2.67 -16.93
C LEU A 87 4.33 2.36 -18.05
N LYS A 88 5.61 2.35 -17.72
CA LYS A 88 6.72 2.01 -18.64
C LYS A 88 7.44 0.75 -18.14
N PRO A 89 8.06 -0.03 -19.01
CA PRO A 89 8.80 -1.22 -18.61
C PRO A 89 9.82 -0.96 -17.50
N TYR A 90 10.10 -1.99 -16.72
CA TYR A 90 11.24 -2.00 -15.81
C TYR A 90 12.52 -1.71 -16.59
N ASN A 91 13.37 -0.87 -16.02
CA ASN A 91 14.61 -0.47 -16.69
C ASN A 91 15.58 -1.65 -16.88
N ASP A 92 15.59 -2.60 -15.95
CA ASP A 92 16.40 -3.81 -15.99
C ASP A 92 15.64 -5.06 -16.46
N LYS A 93 14.41 -4.89 -17.00
CA LYS A 93 13.63 -5.95 -17.62
C LYS A 93 12.79 -5.38 -18.78
N PRO A 94 13.43 -5.11 -19.94
CA PRO A 94 12.78 -4.52 -21.10
C PRO A 94 11.52 -5.30 -21.53
N GLY A 95 10.46 -4.57 -21.90
CA GLY A 95 9.18 -5.16 -22.34
C GLY A 95 8.28 -5.63 -21.20
N PHE A 96 8.73 -5.66 -19.95
CA PHE A 96 7.93 -6.09 -18.81
C PHE A 96 7.56 -4.90 -17.91
N THR A 97 6.27 -4.74 -17.64
CA THR A 97 5.71 -3.62 -16.85
C THR A 97 5.19 -4.07 -15.48
N GLY A 98 5.40 -5.30 -15.07
CA GLY A 98 4.66 -5.86 -13.95
C GLY A 98 3.22 -6.20 -14.34
N GLN A 99 2.38 -6.41 -13.34
CA GLN A 99 0.99 -6.78 -13.55
C GLN A 99 0.12 -6.42 -12.34
N ASN A 100 -1.19 -6.32 -12.57
CA ASN A 100 -2.14 -6.27 -11.47
C ASN A 100 -2.27 -7.66 -10.82
N THR A 101 -2.44 -7.67 -9.49
CA THR A 101 -2.67 -8.88 -8.69
C THR A 101 -4.14 -9.16 -8.48
N THR A 102 -4.96 -8.11 -8.50
CA THR A 102 -6.42 -8.19 -8.38
C THR A 102 -7.06 -7.62 -9.63
N ASP A 103 -8.10 -8.27 -10.13
CA ASP A 103 -8.87 -7.76 -11.26
C ASP A 103 -9.43 -6.37 -10.94
N ILE A 104 -9.26 -5.43 -11.85
CA ILE A 104 -9.66 -4.03 -11.64
C ILE A 104 -11.19 -3.88 -11.49
N TYR A 105 -11.96 -4.75 -12.12
CA TYR A 105 -13.40 -4.78 -11.93
C TYR A 105 -13.78 -5.19 -10.51
N GLU A 106 -13.05 -6.14 -9.91
CA GLU A 106 -13.25 -6.50 -8.50
C GLU A 106 -12.87 -5.34 -7.56
N VAL A 107 -11.79 -4.62 -7.82
CA VAL A 107 -11.44 -3.43 -7.04
C VAL A 107 -12.54 -2.37 -7.12
N ARG A 108 -13.14 -2.16 -8.29
CA ARG A 108 -14.29 -1.25 -8.47
C ARG A 108 -15.52 -1.70 -7.68
N LYS A 109 -15.83 -2.99 -7.65
CA LYS A 109 -16.93 -3.53 -6.82
C LYS A 109 -16.68 -3.31 -5.35
N ILE A 110 -15.44 -3.53 -4.89
CA ILE A 110 -15.04 -3.28 -3.50
C ILE A 110 -15.18 -1.78 -3.17
N ALA A 111 -14.81 -0.91 -4.10
CA ALA A 111 -14.97 0.54 -3.93
C ALA A 111 -16.45 0.94 -3.81
N GLY A 112 -17.33 0.39 -4.63
CA GLY A 112 -18.78 0.57 -4.51
C GLY A 112 -19.30 0.11 -3.14
N LEU A 113 -18.85 -1.09 -2.70
CA LEU A 113 -19.25 -1.62 -1.39
C LEU A 113 -18.75 -0.73 -0.23
N ALA A 114 -17.55 -0.19 -0.31
CA ALA A 114 -17.02 0.74 0.69
C ALA A 114 -17.84 2.04 0.71
N MET A 115 -18.20 2.55 -0.47
CA MET A 115 -19.05 3.74 -0.63
C MET A 115 -20.43 3.55 -0.02
N ASP A 116 -21.10 2.44 -0.36
CA ASP A 116 -22.46 2.12 0.11
C ASP A 116 -22.54 1.96 1.64
N ASN A 117 -21.44 1.59 2.27
CA ASN A 117 -21.39 1.30 3.70
C ASN A 117 -20.61 2.34 4.53
N ASP A 118 -20.28 3.51 3.97
CA ASP A 118 -19.51 4.56 4.65
C ASP A 118 -18.21 4.01 5.28
N MET A 119 -17.49 3.20 4.53
CA MET A 119 -16.23 2.64 4.96
C MET A 119 -15.05 3.31 4.26
N GLN A 120 -13.95 3.44 4.96
CA GLN A 120 -12.69 3.83 4.36
C GLN A 120 -12.19 2.71 3.45
N LEU A 121 -11.78 3.04 2.23
CA LEU A 121 -11.10 2.10 1.35
C LEU A 121 -9.60 2.36 1.35
N CYS A 122 -8.82 1.28 1.53
CA CYS A 122 -7.37 1.30 1.62
C CYS A 122 -6.83 0.33 0.57
N VAL A 123 -6.28 0.83 -0.53
CA VAL A 123 -5.78 -0.03 -1.61
C VAL A 123 -4.27 0.05 -1.70
N HIS A 124 -3.61 -1.10 -1.65
CA HIS A 124 -2.18 -1.21 -1.92
C HIS A 124 -1.90 -0.88 -3.39
N ALA A 125 -1.02 0.07 -3.64
CA ALA A 125 -0.52 0.39 -4.95
C ALA A 125 0.93 0.91 -4.86
N ILE A 126 1.86 0.16 -5.44
CA ILE A 126 3.30 0.49 -5.45
C ILE A 126 3.70 1.12 -6.79
N GLY A 127 3.35 0.51 -7.92
CA GLY A 127 3.71 1.02 -9.24
C GLY A 127 2.91 2.25 -9.65
N ASP A 128 3.47 3.05 -10.54
CA ASP A 128 2.85 4.27 -11.04
C ASP A 128 1.55 4.02 -11.82
N ARG A 129 1.46 2.92 -12.57
CA ARG A 129 0.20 2.48 -13.19
C ARG A 129 -0.83 2.04 -12.16
N ALA A 130 -0.43 1.28 -11.14
CA ALA A 130 -1.33 0.85 -10.07
C ALA A 130 -1.91 2.06 -9.34
N ASN A 131 -1.07 3.01 -8.94
CA ASN A 131 -1.51 4.26 -8.32
C ASN A 131 -2.49 5.04 -9.19
N LYS A 132 -2.17 5.19 -10.49
CA LYS A 132 -3.06 5.85 -11.46
C LYS A 132 -4.44 5.18 -11.51
N VAL A 133 -4.48 3.87 -11.62
CA VAL A 133 -5.75 3.11 -11.71
C VAL A 133 -6.57 3.25 -10.43
N VAL A 134 -5.93 3.23 -9.25
CA VAL A 134 -6.64 3.43 -7.98
C VAL A 134 -7.19 4.86 -7.88
N LEU A 135 -6.42 5.86 -8.31
CA LEU A 135 -6.89 7.25 -8.40
C LEU A 135 -8.11 7.37 -9.32
N ASP A 136 -8.05 6.77 -10.52
CA ASP A 136 -9.16 6.76 -11.48
C ASP A 136 -10.45 6.13 -10.87
N ILE A 137 -10.30 5.07 -10.06
CA ILE A 137 -11.42 4.43 -9.35
C ILE A 137 -11.98 5.36 -8.28
N TYR A 138 -11.12 5.97 -7.46
CA TYR A 138 -11.53 6.80 -6.35
C TYR A 138 -12.22 8.09 -6.82
N GLU A 139 -11.68 8.72 -7.85
CA GLU A 139 -12.28 9.91 -8.48
C GLU A 139 -13.62 9.57 -9.10
N GLY A 140 -13.74 8.48 -9.85
CA GLY A 140 -15.01 8.06 -10.42
C GLY A 140 -16.07 7.73 -9.37
N MET A 141 -15.70 7.14 -8.24
CA MET A 141 -16.63 6.92 -7.11
C MET A 141 -17.08 8.25 -6.49
N ALA A 142 -16.17 9.20 -6.29
CA ALA A 142 -16.50 10.51 -5.75
C ALA A 142 -17.41 11.33 -6.69
N GLU A 143 -17.22 11.19 -8.00
CA GLU A 143 -18.08 11.82 -9.01
C GLU A 143 -19.51 11.23 -9.01
N MET A 144 -19.64 9.93 -8.82
CA MET A 144 -20.94 9.24 -8.74
C MET A 144 -21.67 9.53 -7.42
N HIS A 145 -20.95 9.89 -6.36
CA HIS A 145 -21.48 10.13 -5.01
C HIS A 145 -21.07 11.50 -4.46
N PRO A 146 -21.49 12.60 -5.11
CA PRO A 146 -21.07 13.95 -4.74
C PRO A 146 -21.54 14.38 -3.34
N GLU A 147 -22.55 13.71 -2.77
CA GLU A 147 -23.04 13.91 -1.42
C GLU A 147 -22.08 13.39 -0.35
N LYS A 148 -21.26 12.40 -0.69
CA LYS A 148 -20.30 11.79 0.24
C LYS A 148 -19.02 12.62 0.30
N LYS A 149 -18.74 13.20 1.46
CA LYS A 149 -17.55 14.03 1.69
C LYS A 149 -16.63 13.36 2.70
N ASP A 150 -15.35 13.74 2.67
CA ASP A 150 -14.31 13.31 3.64
C ASP A 150 -14.25 11.78 3.82
N LEU A 151 -14.24 11.05 2.71
CA LEU A 151 -14.17 9.58 2.71
C LEU A 151 -12.89 9.06 3.37
N ARG A 152 -11.84 9.88 3.40
CA ARG A 152 -10.49 9.52 3.90
C ARG A 152 -9.93 8.27 3.28
N TRP A 153 -10.34 8.00 2.05
CA TRP A 153 -9.79 6.89 1.30
C TRP A 153 -8.30 7.08 1.10
N ARG A 154 -7.55 6.00 1.14
CA ARG A 154 -6.11 6.08 1.06
C ARG A 154 -5.51 5.06 0.10
N ILE A 155 -4.37 5.40 -0.43
CA ILE A 155 -3.53 4.48 -1.17
C ILE A 155 -2.39 4.06 -0.24
N GLU A 156 -2.32 2.76 0.04
CA GLU A 156 -1.24 2.18 0.81
C GLU A 156 0.00 2.09 -0.06
N HIS A 157 1.12 2.48 0.49
CA HIS A 157 2.42 2.69 -0.11
C HIS A 157 2.49 3.96 -0.95
N ALA A 158 1.64 4.18 -1.98
CA ALA A 158 1.74 5.32 -2.90
C ALA A 158 3.21 5.57 -3.28
N GLN A 159 3.94 4.48 -3.60
CA GLN A 159 5.39 4.42 -3.48
C GLN A 159 6.11 5.01 -4.69
N HIS A 160 5.61 4.71 -5.89
CA HIS A 160 6.12 5.24 -7.15
C HIS A 160 4.98 5.89 -7.91
N LEU A 161 5.08 7.19 -8.16
CA LEU A 161 4.01 7.99 -8.73
C LEU A 161 4.44 8.57 -10.08
N ALA A 162 3.53 8.64 -11.04
CA ALA A 162 3.67 9.54 -12.16
C ALA A 162 3.55 10.98 -11.67
N VAL A 163 4.37 11.89 -12.19
CA VAL A 163 4.42 13.27 -11.72
C VAL A 163 3.08 13.98 -11.90
N GLU A 164 2.38 13.67 -12.98
CA GLU A 164 1.04 14.16 -13.30
C GLU A 164 -0.05 13.69 -12.33
N ASP A 165 0.15 12.57 -11.64
CA ASP A 165 -0.82 12.03 -10.69
C ASP A 165 -0.68 12.63 -9.28
N ILE A 166 0.47 13.21 -8.94
CA ILE A 166 0.72 13.80 -7.61
C ILE A 166 -0.34 14.85 -7.21
N PRO A 167 -0.74 15.80 -8.08
CA PRO A 167 -1.78 16.77 -7.73
C PRO A 167 -3.16 16.16 -7.50
N ARG A 168 -3.44 14.99 -8.08
CA ARG A 168 -4.73 14.32 -7.98
C ARG A 168 -5.06 13.89 -6.55
N PHE A 169 -4.05 13.48 -5.78
CA PHE A 169 -4.22 13.14 -4.36
C PHE A 169 -4.85 14.29 -3.56
N ALA A 170 -4.33 15.51 -3.73
CA ALA A 170 -4.87 16.69 -3.05
C ALA A 170 -6.27 17.06 -3.54
N LYS A 171 -6.47 17.06 -4.87
CA LYS A 171 -7.74 17.40 -5.50
C LYS A 171 -8.87 16.48 -5.01
N SER A 172 -8.59 15.20 -4.85
CA SER A 172 -9.57 14.18 -4.49
C SER A 172 -9.58 13.86 -2.98
N GLY A 173 -8.78 14.55 -2.16
CA GLY A 173 -8.70 14.32 -0.72
C GLY A 173 -8.16 12.94 -0.32
N ILE A 174 -7.40 12.29 -1.21
CA ILE A 174 -6.86 10.94 -1.01
C ILE A 174 -5.61 11.02 -0.14
N ILE A 175 -5.55 10.15 0.87
CA ILE A 175 -4.41 10.05 1.78
C ILE A 175 -3.35 9.14 1.16
N ALA A 176 -2.08 9.58 1.15
CA ALA A 176 -0.94 8.75 0.82
C ALA A 176 -0.42 8.08 2.11
N SER A 177 -0.61 6.76 2.24
CA SER A 177 -0.21 6.00 3.43
C SER A 177 1.12 5.32 3.16
N MET A 178 2.21 6.00 3.48
CA MET A 178 3.57 5.67 3.06
C MET A 178 4.42 5.08 4.19
N GLN A 179 5.56 4.51 3.84
CA GLN A 179 6.53 3.94 4.78
C GLN A 179 7.91 4.54 4.51
N GLY A 180 8.42 5.29 5.48
CA GLY A 180 9.75 5.90 5.37
C GLY A 180 10.86 4.88 5.23
N VAL A 181 10.77 3.80 5.98
CA VAL A 181 11.75 2.72 5.99
C VAL A 181 11.88 2.02 4.63
N HIS A 182 10.77 1.85 3.87
CA HIS A 182 10.82 1.27 2.51
C HIS A 182 11.72 2.08 1.57
N CYS A 183 11.77 3.41 1.71
CA CYS A 183 12.68 4.22 0.89
C CYS A 183 14.14 3.84 1.10
N THR A 184 14.52 3.47 2.30
CA THR A 184 15.89 3.14 2.65
C THR A 184 16.22 1.67 2.39
N SER A 185 15.29 0.75 2.62
CA SER A 185 15.48 -0.66 2.32
C SER A 185 15.48 -0.95 0.81
N ASP A 186 14.68 -0.23 0.02
CA ASP A 186 14.61 -0.36 -1.43
C ASP A 186 15.73 0.41 -2.18
N ALA A 187 16.41 1.33 -1.51
CA ALA A 187 17.45 2.17 -2.12
C ALA A 187 18.45 1.42 -3.03
N PRO A 188 18.91 0.19 -2.69
CA PRO A 188 19.85 -0.53 -3.51
C PRO A 188 19.36 -0.90 -4.91
N PHE A 189 18.06 -0.98 -5.14
CA PHE A 189 17.52 -1.47 -6.41
C PHE A 189 16.55 -0.53 -7.12
N VAL A 190 16.03 0.53 -6.49
CA VAL A 190 15.03 1.42 -7.11
C VAL A 190 15.51 1.99 -8.43
N VAL A 191 16.74 2.54 -8.49
CA VAL A 191 17.30 3.09 -9.74
C VAL A 191 17.46 2.02 -10.80
N LYS A 192 17.88 0.82 -10.41
CA LYS A 192 18.02 -0.31 -11.32
C LYS A 192 16.66 -0.68 -11.94
N ARG A 193 15.60 -0.68 -11.14
CA ARG A 193 14.24 -1.04 -11.56
C ARG A 193 13.55 0.02 -12.41
N LEU A 194 13.66 1.30 -12.00
CA LEU A 194 12.91 2.40 -12.60
C LEU A 194 13.72 3.25 -13.60
N GLY A 195 15.04 3.20 -13.53
CA GLY A 195 15.92 4.18 -14.13
C GLY A 195 16.00 5.47 -13.30
N MET A 196 17.04 6.28 -13.54
CA MET A 196 17.36 7.44 -12.71
C MET A 196 16.24 8.49 -12.71
N GLU A 197 15.65 8.79 -13.85
CA GLU A 197 14.64 9.84 -13.98
C GLU A 197 13.38 9.54 -13.17
N ARG A 198 12.76 8.37 -13.39
CA ARG A 198 11.55 7.95 -12.65
C ARG A 198 11.82 7.81 -11.15
N ALA A 199 13.00 7.30 -10.79
CA ALA A 199 13.38 7.19 -9.40
C ALA A 199 13.49 8.57 -8.72
N ARG A 200 14.04 9.58 -9.41
CA ARG A 200 14.18 10.94 -8.85
C ARG A 200 12.89 11.72 -8.78
N THR A 201 11.98 11.53 -9.72
CA THR A 201 10.78 12.36 -9.84
C THR A 201 9.56 11.76 -9.11
N GLY A 202 9.44 10.44 -9.09
CA GLY A 202 8.24 9.76 -8.64
C GLY A 202 8.42 8.79 -7.46
N ALA A 203 9.65 8.32 -7.17
CA ALA A 203 9.85 7.37 -6.08
C ALA A 203 9.85 8.08 -4.73
N TYR A 204 9.00 7.59 -3.79
CA TYR A 204 8.89 8.14 -2.43
C TYR A 204 8.73 9.66 -2.43
N ALA A 205 7.79 10.18 -3.22
CA ALA A 205 7.65 11.60 -3.54
C ALA A 205 6.94 12.40 -2.42
N TRP A 206 7.30 12.19 -1.14
CA TRP A 206 6.62 12.77 0.02
C TRP A 206 6.59 14.29 0.01
N ARG A 207 7.72 14.92 -0.29
CA ARG A 207 7.79 16.39 -0.35
C ARG A 207 6.90 16.95 -1.45
N SER A 208 6.85 16.27 -2.60
CA SER A 208 6.01 16.70 -3.71
C SER A 208 4.53 16.59 -3.35
N LEU A 209 4.12 15.53 -2.66
CA LEU A 209 2.78 15.37 -2.12
C LEU A 209 2.45 16.43 -1.07
N LEU A 210 3.34 16.64 -0.09
CA LEU A 210 3.16 17.66 0.96
C LEU A 210 3.04 19.07 0.39
N LYS A 211 3.85 19.43 -0.62
CA LYS A 211 3.76 20.73 -1.31
C LYS A 211 2.42 20.95 -2.02
N LYS A 212 1.70 19.87 -2.35
CA LYS A 212 0.36 19.92 -2.92
C LYS A 212 -0.75 19.86 -1.86
N GLY A 213 -0.40 19.84 -0.57
CA GLY A 213 -1.37 19.77 0.53
C GLY A 213 -1.96 18.38 0.77
N VAL A 214 -1.32 17.32 0.27
CA VAL A 214 -1.77 15.94 0.48
C VAL A 214 -1.52 15.52 1.92
N HIS A 215 -2.52 14.88 2.53
CA HIS A 215 -2.35 14.24 3.82
C HIS A 215 -1.50 12.96 3.68
N ILE A 216 -0.42 12.88 4.43
CA ILE A 216 0.44 11.70 4.49
C ILE A 216 0.25 10.99 5.83
N ALA A 217 -0.06 9.70 5.77
CA ALA A 217 0.10 8.80 6.90
C ALA A 217 1.44 8.06 6.76
N ASN A 218 2.09 7.73 7.87
CA ASN A 218 3.39 7.06 7.88
C ASN A 218 3.36 5.89 8.85
N GLY A 219 3.84 4.74 8.41
CA GLY A 219 3.91 3.50 9.17
C GLY A 219 5.09 2.64 8.75
N THR A 220 5.31 1.52 9.44
CA THR A 220 6.41 0.59 9.17
C THR A 220 6.02 -0.57 8.24
N ASP A 221 4.73 -0.80 8.07
CA ASP A 221 4.20 -2.00 7.38
C ASP A 221 4.65 -3.32 8.04
N ALA A 222 4.76 -3.30 9.40
CA ALA A 222 5.11 -4.51 10.14
C ALA A 222 4.12 -5.66 9.85
N PRO A 223 4.58 -6.88 9.58
CA PRO A 223 5.93 -7.42 9.81
C PRO A 223 6.85 -7.40 8.58
N VAL A 224 6.52 -6.65 7.51
CA VAL A 224 7.39 -6.53 6.32
C VAL A 224 8.71 -5.84 6.72
N GLU A 225 8.59 -4.78 7.51
CA GLU A 225 9.72 -4.11 8.15
C GLU A 225 9.59 -4.22 9.68
N ASP A 226 10.64 -3.82 10.39
CA ASP A 226 10.61 -3.76 11.85
C ASP A 226 9.52 -2.79 12.34
N VAL A 227 8.90 -3.13 13.45
CA VAL A 227 7.83 -2.33 14.08
C VAL A 227 8.33 -1.01 14.68
N ASP A 228 9.65 -0.78 14.75
CA ASP A 228 10.24 0.39 15.40
C ASP A 228 9.83 1.71 14.70
N PRO A 229 8.97 2.52 15.33
CA PRO A 229 8.49 3.76 14.74
C PRO A 229 9.59 4.84 14.69
N ILE A 230 10.61 4.77 15.52
CA ILE A 230 11.71 5.76 15.57
C ILE A 230 12.63 5.56 14.36
N ARG A 231 12.98 4.32 14.04
CA ARG A 231 13.74 3.99 12.81
C ARG A 231 12.98 4.41 11.56
N ASN A 232 11.69 4.14 11.51
CA ASN A 232 10.85 4.57 10.40
C ASN A 232 10.78 6.10 10.28
N PHE A 233 10.61 6.81 11.40
CA PHE A 233 10.63 8.27 11.42
C PHE A 233 11.98 8.83 10.97
N TYR A 234 13.08 8.28 11.46
CA TYR A 234 14.43 8.64 11.04
C TYR A 234 14.61 8.48 9.52
N ALA A 235 14.22 7.33 8.97
CA ALA A 235 14.27 7.07 7.53
C ALA A 235 13.41 8.06 6.74
N THR A 236 12.22 8.41 7.24
CA THR A 236 11.32 9.39 6.61
C THR A 236 11.95 10.77 6.48
N VAL A 237 12.59 11.24 7.53
CA VAL A 237 13.16 12.60 7.60
C VAL A 237 14.50 12.69 6.89
N THR A 238 15.35 11.67 7.06
CA THR A 238 16.74 11.74 6.58
C THR A 238 16.97 11.04 5.26
N ARG A 239 16.12 10.07 4.90
CA ARG A 239 16.30 9.13 3.77
C ARG A 239 17.63 8.37 3.82
N LYS A 240 18.23 8.25 4.99
CA LYS A 240 19.50 7.55 5.20
C LYS A 240 19.25 6.14 5.71
N ARG A 241 19.99 5.21 5.14
CA ARG A 241 20.19 3.92 5.76
C ARG A 241 21.10 4.06 6.98
N GLU A 242 20.94 3.18 7.95
CA GLU A 242 21.79 3.18 9.15
C GLU A 242 23.28 2.98 8.83
N ASP A 243 23.56 2.18 7.79
CA ASP A 243 24.89 1.86 7.29
C ASP A 243 25.44 2.87 6.27
N SER A 244 24.70 3.94 5.96
CA SER A 244 25.07 4.92 4.95
C SER A 244 24.96 6.35 5.44
N ARG A 245 26.01 7.14 5.18
CA ARG A 245 25.99 8.59 5.42
C ARG A 245 25.29 9.38 4.32
N VAL A 246 25.07 8.74 3.16
CA VAL A 246 24.48 9.38 1.98
C VAL A 246 22.96 9.17 1.97
N PRO A 247 22.15 10.24 1.90
CA PRO A 247 20.71 10.11 1.76
C PRO A 247 20.33 9.59 0.37
N PHE A 248 19.26 8.81 0.32
CA PHE A 248 18.67 8.36 -0.94
C PHE A 248 17.72 9.44 -1.48
N PHE A 249 18.07 10.05 -2.63
CA PHE A 249 17.30 11.11 -3.30
C PHE A 249 16.78 12.25 -2.40
N LEU A 250 17.67 13.16 -2.02
CA LEU A 250 17.35 14.36 -1.22
C LEU A 250 16.29 15.28 -1.87
N ASN A 251 16.17 15.28 -3.19
CA ASN A 251 15.33 16.24 -3.90
C ASN A 251 13.83 16.02 -3.72
N ASN A 252 13.41 14.87 -3.17
CA ASN A 252 12.02 14.54 -2.89
C ASN A 252 11.69 14.55 -1.38
N VAL A 253 12.59 15.11 -0.57
CA VAL A 253 12.40 15.33 0.87
C VAL A 253 11.72 16.67 1.10
#